data_15e03ee8cd12976575f4fb241deb5c58
#
_entry.id   15e03ee8cd12976575f4fb241deb5c58
#
_cell.length_a   1.000
_cell.length_b   1.000
_cell.length_c   1.000
_cell.angle_alpha   90.00
_cell.angle_beta   90.00
_cell.angle_gamma   90.00
#
_symmetry.space_group_name_H-M   'P 1'
#
loop_
_entity.id
_entity.type
_entity.pdbx_description
1 polymer ?
#
loop_
_entity_poly.entity_id
_entity_poly.type
_entity_poly.pdbx_seq_one_letter_code
_entity_poly.pdbx_strand_id
1 'polypeptide(L)'
;SLMVRLAADPSTALRLMAEYPEPFSACEVGEIMAVLRRGMLPIAYEPLIGSPSRNLRIVGLNIVRQFGIEEAERLLLRIVSGDEDPELVREALYTLCALRRPLTRRAVSGRLSAMPPAERKALLRYVVAEGYSPGPLRRLLDERERPYYESL
;
A
#
# COMPACT_ATOMS: atom_id res chain seq x y z
N SER A 1 -7.22 -7.34 -21.72
CA SER A 1 -7.58 -8.08 -20.52
C SER A 1 -9.07 -8.00 -20.22
N LEU A 2 -9.58 -8.91 -19.43
CA LEU A 2 -10.96 -8.93 -18.98
C LEU A 2 -11.33 -7.61 -18.26
N MET A 3 -10.42 -7.07 -17.48
CA MET A 3 -10.59 -5.82 -16.73
C MET A 3 -10.83 -4.62 -17.65
N VAL A 4 -10.10 -4.55 -18.77
CA VAL A 4 -10.27 -3.46 -19.75
C VAL A 4 -11.63 -3.55 -20.44
N ARG A 5 -12.13 -4.75 -20.74
CA ARG A 5 -13.45 -4.97 -21.34
C ARG A 5 -14.59 -4.55 -20.42
N LEU A 6 -14.35 -4.61 -19.11
CA LEU A 6 -15.35 -4.29 -18.09
C LEU A 6 -15.28 -2.84 -17.61
N ALA A 7 -14.36 -2.04 -18.12
CA ALA A 7 -14.19 -0.65 -17.72
C ALA A 7 -15.42 0.22 -17.92
N ALA A 8 -16.35 -0.17 -18.81
CA ALA A 8 -17.62 0.52 -19.04
C ALA A 8 -18.66 0.26 -17.95
N ASP A 9 -18.49 -0.79 -17.12
CA ASP A 9 -19.38 -1.13 -16.02
C ASP A 9 -18.60 -1.33 -14.72
N PRO A 10 -18.44 -0.24 -13.90
CA PRO A 10 -17.68 -0.30 -12.66
C PRO A 10 -18.18 -1.36 -11.67
N SER A 11 -19.48 -1.53 -11.55
CA SER A 11 -20.05 -2.52 -10.60
C SER A 11 -19.68 -3.95 -10.96
N THR A 12 -19.76 -4.29 -12.25
CA THR A 12 -19.36 -5.63 -12.74
C THR A 12 -17.85 -5.84 -12.58
N ALA A 13 -17.04 -4.81 -12.89
CA ALA A 13 -15.60 -4.87 -12.72
C ALA A 13 -15.22 -5.12 -11.26
N LEU A 14 -15.80 -4.38 -10.33
CA LEU A 14 -15.56 -4.55 -8.89
C LEU A 14 -15.94 -5.96 -8.40
N ARG A 15 -17.09 -6.48 -8.85
CA ARG A 15 -17.51 -7.82 -8.49
C ARG A 15 -16.52 -8.87 -8.96
N LEU A 16 -16.08 -8.80 -10.20
CA LEU A 16 -15.12 -9.75 -10.77
C LEU A 16 -13.76 -9.66 -10.09
N MET A 17 -13.31 -8.46 -9.75
CA MET A 17 -12.08 -8.28 -8.98
C MET A 17 -12.20 -8.88 -7.58
N ALA A 18 -13.35 -8.74 -6.92
CA ALA A 18 -13.61 -9.32 -5.61
C ALA A 18 -13.68 -10.86 -5.64
N GLU A 19 -14.22 -11.42 -6.71
CA GLU A 19 -14.38 -12.87 -6.90
C GLU A 19 -13.12 -13.54 -7.46
N TYR A 20 -12.10 -12.76 -7.85
CA TYR A 20 -10.87 -13.31 -8.41
C TYR A 20 -10.18 -14.22 -7.38
N PRO A 21 -9.92 -15.49 -7.70
CA PRO A 21 -9.55 -16.50 -6.71
C PRO A 21 -8.13 -16.34 -6.17
N GLU A 22 -7.23 -15.72 -6.95
CA GLU A 22 -5.83 -15.57 -6.59
C GLU A 22 -5.53 -14.11 -6.21
N PRO A 23 -4.52 -13.85 -5.37
CA PRO A 23 -4.02 -12.50 -5.16
C PRO A 23 -3.55 -11.88 -6.46
N PHE A 24 -3.89 -10.62 -6.70
CA PHE A 24 -3.41 -9.92 -7.88
C PHE A 24 -1.88 -9.83 -7.90
N SER A 25 -1.30 -10.16 -9.05
CA SER A 25 0.11 -9.90 -9.31
C SER A 25 0.37 -8.41 -9.47
N ALA A 26 1.63 -8.00 -9.35
CA ALA A 26 2.03 -6.61 -9.61
C ALA A 26 1.64 -6.16 -11.03
N CYS A 27 1.72 -7.06 -12.02
CA CYS A 27 1.32 -6.79 -13.39
C CYS A 27 -0.19 -6.50 -13.50
N GLU A 28 -1.02 -7.32 -12.86
CA GLU A 28 -2.48 -7.14 -12.86
C GLU A 28 -2.89 -5.84 -12.17
N VAL A 29 -2.29 -5.54 -11.03
CA VAL A 29 -2.50 -4.25 -10.34
C VAL A 29 -2.09 -3.09 -11.24
N GLY A 30 -0.96 -3.21 -11.93
CA GLY A 30 -0.50 -2.21 -12.90
C GLY A 30 -1.48 -1.97 -14.05
N GLU A 31 -2.09 -3.02 -14.58
CA GLU A 31 -3.11 -2.90 -15.62
C GLU A 31 -4.37 -2.19 -15.11
N ILE A 32 -4.83 -2.55 -13.91
CA ILE A 32 -5.97 -1.90 -13.27
C ILE A 32 -5.69 -0.42 -13.06
N MET A 33 -4.52 -0.08 -12.54
CA MET A 33 -4.12 1.31 -12.31
C MET A 33 -4.02 2.10 -13.62
N ALA A 34 -3.56 1.48 -14.70
CA ALA A 34 -3.52 2.12 -16.01
C ALA A 34 -4.92 2.47 -16.53
N VAL A 35 -5.90 1.59 -16.32
CA VAL A 35 -7.31 1.86 -16.66
C VAL A 35 -7.87 3.02 -15.82
N LEU A 36 -7.60 3.03 -14.53
CA LEU A 36 -8.05 4.08 -13.62
C LEU A 36 -7.46 5.46 -13.98
N ARG A 37 -6.17 5.50 -14.31
CA ARG A 37 -5.50 6.74 -14.73
C ARG A 37 -6.09 7.34 -16.00
N ARG A 38 -6.56 6.49 -16.91
CA ARG A 38 -7.24 6.95 -18.12
C ARG A 38 -8.68 7.39 -17.88
N GLY A 39 -9.15 7.35 -16.64
CA GLY A 39 -10.52 7.70 -16.29
C GLY A 39 -11.58 6.74 -16.81
N MET A 40 -11.16 5.54 -17.23
CA MET A 40 -12.06 4.54 -17.81
C MET A 40 -12.87 3.79 -16.76
N LEU A 41 -12.47 3.88 -15.50
CA LEU A 41 -13.13 3.19 -14.38
C LEU A 41 -13.15 4.12 -13.15
N PRO A 42 -14.22 4.89 -12.93
CA PRO A 42 -14.31 5.79 -11.78
C PRO A 42 -14.61 5.00 -10.50
N ILE A 43 -13.59 4.69 -9.73
CA ILE A 43 -13.70 3.93 -8.48
C ILE A 43 -13.23 4.78 -7.31
N ALA A 44 -14.06 4.90 -6.27
CA ALA A 44 -13.69 5.53 -5.01
C ALA A 44 -12.81 4.57 -4.18
N TYR A 45 -11.74 5.09 -3.57
CA TYR A 45 -10.80 4.29 -2.80
C TYR A 45 -11.35 3.79 -1.46
N GLU A 46 -12.22 4.58 -0.81
CA GLU A 46 -12.71 4.27 0.54
C GLU A 46 -13.45 2.94 0.62
N PRO A 47 -14.44 2.64 -0.24
CA PRO A 47 -15.10 1.34 -0.23
C PRO A 47 -14.16 0.19 -0.55
N LEU A 48 -13.13 0.42 -1.36
CA LEU A 48 -12.14 -0.60 -1.71
C LEU A 48 -11.28 -0.96 -0.49
N ILE A 49 -10.77 0.02 0.22
CA ILE A 49 -9.96 -0.21 1.43
C ILE A 49 -10.78 -0.91 2.51
N GLY A 50 -12.08 -0.59 2.64
CA GLY A 50 -12.99 -1.21 3.58
C GLY A 50 -13.58 -2.54 3.13
N SER A 51 -13.27 -3.01 1.94
CA SER A 51 -13.81 -4.26 1.40
C SER A 51 -13.28 -5.50 2.14
N PRO A 52 -14.09 -6.56 2.28
CA PRO A 52 -13.60 -7.86 2.74
C PRO A 52 -12.67 -8.54 1.71
N SER A 53 -12.71 -8.13 0.45
CA SER A 53 -11.82 -8.66 -0.59
C SER A 53 -10.42 -8.07 -0.47
N ARG A 54 -9.42 -8.95 -0.27
CA ARG A 54 -8.01 -8.57 -0.22
C ARG A 54 -7.57 -7.88 -1.52
N ASN A 55 -7.99 -8.39 -2.67
CA ASN A 55 -7.68 -7.81 -3.97
C ASN A 55 -8.21 -6.37 -4.11
N LEU A 56 -9.43 -6.12 -3.70
CA LEU A 56 -9.99 -4.77 -3.72
C LEU A 56 -9.25 -3.84 -2.77
N ARG A 57 -8.87 -4.31 -1.59
CA ARG A 57 -8.09 -3.53 -0.63
C ARG A 57 -6.73 -3.12 -1.19
N ILE A 58 -6.04 -4.05 -1.86
CA ILE A 58 -4.75 -3.76 -2.55
C ILE A 58 -4.94 -2.71 -3.64
N VAL A 59 -5.98 -2.81 -4.44
CA VAL A 59 -6.30 -1.80 -5.45
C VAL A 59 -6.56 -0.44 -4.81
N GLY A 60 -7.34 -0.39 -3.74
CA GLY A 60 -7.61 0.85 -2.99
C GLY A 60 -6.34 1.51 -2.44
N LEU A 61 -5.43 0.72 -1.88
CA LEU A 61 -4.13 1.21 -1.39
C LEU A 61 -3.26 1.76 -2.53
N ASN A 62 -3.28 1.10 -3.68
CA ASN A 62 -2.55 1.59 -4.86
C ASN A 62 -3.14 2.89 -5.40
N ILE A 63 -4.46 3.05 -5.39
CA ILE A 63 -5.10 4.31 -5.76
C ILE A 63 -4.61 5.44 -4.86
N VAL A 64 -4.66 5.24 -3.56
CA VAL A 64 -4.20 6.24 -2.57
C VAL A 64 -2.75 6.63 -2.81
N ARG A 65 -1.87 5.65 -2.98
CA ARG A 65 -0.45 5.89 -3.18
C ARG A 65 -0.16 6.61 -4.49
N GLN A 66 -0.72 6.13 -5.60
CA GLN A 66 -0.38 6.63 -6.93
C GLN A 66 -1.02 7.98 -7.24
N PHE A 67 -2.18 8.27 -6.66
CA PHE A 67 -2.84 9.57 -6.82
C PHE A 67 -2.53 10.55 -5.67
N GLY A 68 -1.72 10.15 -4.69
CA GLY A 68 -1.29 11.02 -3.61
C GLY A 68 -2.40 11.50 -2.69
N ILE A 69 -3.33 10.63 -2.31
CA ILE A 69 -4.52 10.99 -1.53
C ILE A 69 -4.18 11.04 -0.03
N GLU A 70 -3.77 12.19 0.46
CA GLU A 70 -3.36 12.38 1.85
C GLU A 70 -4.49 12.17 2.86
N GLU A 71 -5.72 12.42 2.47
CA GLU A 71 -6.92 12.26 3.31
C GLU A 71 -7.14 10.82 3.76
N ALA A 72 -6.52 9.87 3.08
CA ALA A 72 -6.59 8.45 3.43
C ALA A 72 -5.70 8.06 4.63
N GLU A 73 -4.89 8.97 5.17
CA GLU A 73 -3.95 8.66 6.26
C GLU A 73 -4.60 7.92 7.43
N ARG A 74 -5.80 8.34 7.84
CA ARG A 74 -6.53 7.70 8.95
C ARG A 74 -6.84 6.23 8.66
N LEU A 75 -7.25 5.91 7.43
CA LEU A 75 -7.53 4.54 7.01
C LEU A 75 -6.24 3.70 6.99
N LEU A 76 -5.15 4.28 6.51
CA LEU A 76 -3.83 3.61 6.50
C LEU A 76 -3.35 3.30 7.92
N LEU A 77 -3.51 4.23 8.85
CA LEU A 77 -3.14 4.03 10.24
C LEU A 77 -3.97 2.92 10.91
N ARG A 78 -5.25 2.81 10.57
CA ARG A 78 -6.10 1.70 11.05
C ARG A 78 -5.59 0.34 10.57
N ILE A 79 -5.17 0.25 9.30
CA ILE A 79 -4.60 -0.99 8.76
C ILE A 79 -3.32 -1.34 9.49
N VAL A 80 -2.40 -0.39 9.65
CA VAL A 80 -1.12 -0.61 10.33
C VAL A 80 -1.33 -1.07 11.77
N SER A 81 -2.28 -0.49 12.49
CA SER A 81 -2.49 -0.79 13.90
C SER A 81 -3.34 -2.03 14.17
N GLY A 82 -4.23 -2.41 13.26
CA GLY A 82 -5.26 -3.40 13.55
C GLY A 82 -5.37 -4.56 12.55
N ASP A 83 -4.75 -4.49 11.39
CA ASP A 83 -4.89 -5.54 10.39
C ASP A 83 -3.98 -6.74 10.71
N GLU A 84 -4.51 -7.95 10.52
CA GLU A 84 -3.77 -9.19 10.75
C GLU A 84 -3.03 -9.67 9.49
N ASP A 85 -3.39 -9.17 8.30
CA ASP A 85 -2.71 -9.52 7.06
C ASP A 85 -1.39 -8.74 6.95
N PRO A 86 -0.21 -9.42 7.09
CA PRO A 86 1.08 -8.74 7.07
C PRO A 86 1.35 -8.01 5.76
N GLU A 87 0.81 -8.50 4.66
CA GLU A 87 1.02 -7.89 3.35
C GLU A 87 0.23 -6.58 3.21
N LEU A 88 -1.00 -6.53 3.72
CA LEU A 88 -1.77 -5.29 3.76
C LEU A 88 -1.13 -4.25 4.68
N VAL A 89 -0.61 -4.68 5.82
CA VAL A 89 0.15 -3.79 6.73
C VAL A 89 1.38 -3.21 6.02
N ARG A 90 2.13 -4.05 5.32
CA ARG A 90 3.29 -3.61 4.54
C ARG A 90 2.91 -2.62 3.45
N GLU A 91 1.86 -2.90 2.69
CA GLU A 91 1.35 -1.99 1.65
C GLU A 91 0.88 -0.65 2.23
N ALA A 92 0.23 -0.66 3.39
CA ALA A 92 -0.17 0.56 4.08
C ALA A 92 1.05 1.39 4.54
N LEU A 93 2.09 0.73 5.06
CA LEU A 93 3.34 1.39 5.43
C LEU A 93 4.03 2.00 4.21
N TYR A 94 4.10 1.28 3.09
CA TYR A 94 4.64 1.81 1.84
C TYR A 94 3.87 3.06 1.39
N THR A 95 2.55 3.02 1.50
CA THR A 95 1.70 4.13 1.12
C THR A 95 1.90 5.35 2.02
N LEU A 96 2.03 5.15 3.33
CA LEU A 96 2.36 6.24 4.27
C LEU A 96 3.72 6.88 3.94
N CYS A 97 4.72 6.08 3.59
CA CYS A 97 6.01 6.59 3.14
C CYS A 97 5.88 7.40 1.85
N ALA A 98 5.12 6.90 0.89
CA ALA A 98 4.87 7.57 -0.39
C ALA A 98 4.17 8.92 -0.19
N LEU A 99 3.24 9.00 0.75
CA LEU A 99 2.54 10.22 1.11
C LEU A 99 3.37 11.14 2.02
N ARG A 100 4.57 10.74 2.38
CA ARG A 100 5.47 11.45 3.30
C ARG A 100 4.85 11.74 4.67
N ARG A 101 3.99 10.82 5.14
CA ARG A 101 3.35 10.96 6.45
C ARG A 101 4.28 10.50 7.57
N PRO A 102 4.16 11.09 8.77
CA PRO A 102 5.03 10.75 9.89
C PRO A 102 4.90 9.28 10.31
N LEU A 103 6.02 8.55 10.31
CA LEU A 103 6.08 7.18 10.82
C LEU A 103 6.40 7.13 12.33
N THR A 104 6.52 8.28 12.96
CA THR A 104 6.80 8.41 14.40
C THR A 104 5.58 8.26 15.28
N ARG A 105 4.39 8.17 14.71
CA ARG A 105 3.16 7.91 15.47
C ARG A 105 3.27 6.56 16.17
N ARG A 106 2.80 6.49 17.42
CA ARG A 106 2.94 5.31 18.28
C ARG A 106 2.48 4.00 17.63
N ALA A 107 1.36 4.03 16.92
CA ALA A 107 0.84 2.84 16.22
C ALA A 107 1.80 2.35 15.14
N VAL A 108 2.38 3.25 14.35
CA VAL A 108 3.32 2.93 13.27
C VAL A 108 4.65 2.47 13.85
N SER A 109 5.20 3.19 14.84
CA SER A 109 6.49 2.84 15.45
C SER A 109 6.43 1.49 16.14
N GLY A 110 5.34 1.18 16.85
CA GLY A 110 5.15 -0.12 17.47
C GLY A 110 5.12 -1.27 16.46
N ARG A 111 4.43 -1.07 15.34
CA ARG A 111 4.37 -2.10 14.28
C ARG A 111 5.71 -2.28 13.60
N LEU A 112 6.44 -1.22 13.31
CA LEU A 112 7.77 -1.29 12.71
C LEU A 112 8.77 -1.99 13.64
N SER A 113 8.72 -1.72 14.92
CA SER A 113 9.56 -2.38 15.92
C SER A 113 9.28 -3.88 16.02
N ALA A 114 8.03 -4.30 15.78
CA ALA A 114 7.62 -5.70 15.79
C ALA A 114 7.94 -6.43 14.49
N MET A 115 8.25 -5.73 13.40
CA MET A 115 8.57 -6.35 12.12
C MET A 115 9.90 -7.10 12.19
N PRO A 116 10.02 -8.27 11.53
CA PRO A 116 11.31 -8.92 11.35
C PRO A 116 12.31 -8.01 10.61
N PRO A 117 13.62 -8.09 10.93
CA PRO A 117 14.63 -7.25 10.27
C PRO A 117 14.63 -7.34 8.74
N ALA A 118 14.39 -8.52 8.18
CA ALA A 118 14.31 -8.71 6.73
C ALA A 118 13.17 -7.91 6.10
N GLU A 119 12.02 -7.82 6.75
CA GLU A 119 10.88 -7.04 6.27
C GLU A 119 11.14 -5.54 6.37
N ARG A 120 11.78 -5.08 7.46
CA ARG A 120 12.19 -3.68 7.58
C ARG A 120 13.18 -3.28 6.48
N LYS A 121 14.12 -4.16 6.16
CA LYS A 121 15.06 -3.95 5.05
C LYS A 121 14.36 -3.85 3.70
N ALA A 122 13.39 -4.74 3.45
CA ALA A 122 12.60 -4.70 2.22
C ALA A 122 11.78 -3.41 2.11
N LEU A 123 11.17 -2.96 3.19
CA LEU A 123 10.45 -1.69 3.26
C LEU A 123 11.37 -0.52 2.93
N LEU A 124 12.55 -0.49 3.53
CA LEU A 124 13.51 0.59 3.30
C LEU A 124 14.00 0.62 1.84
N ARG A 125 14.33 -0.54 1.28
CA ARG A 125 14.73 -0.63 -0.15
C ARG A 125 13.64 -0.10 -1.06
N TYR A 126 12.39 -0.44 -0.78
CA TYR A 126 11.26 0.05 -1.54
C TYR A 126 11.16 1.58 -1.46
N VAL A 127 11.24 2.13 -0.25
CA VAL A 127 11.17 3.58 -0.01
C VAL A 127 12.26 4.32 -0.79
N VAL A 128 13.49 3.83 -0.75
CA VAL A 128 14.63 4.42 -1.46
C VAL A 128 14.48 4.28 -2.98
N ALA A 129 14.05 3.10 -3.45
CA ALA A 129 13.86 2.85 -4.87
C ALA A 129 12.79 3.75 -5.49
N GLU A 130 11.75 4.08 -4.73
CA GLU A 130 10.69 5.01 -5.16
C GLU A 130 11.06 6.49 -4.98
N GLY A 131 12.26 6.78 -4.48
CA GLY A 131 12.74 8.15 -4.30
C GLY A 131 12.20 8.85 -3.05
N TYR A 132 11.63 8.11 -2.10
CA TYR A 132 11.15 8.67 -0.84
C TYR A 132 12.28 8.77 0.18
N SER A 133 12.20 9.78 1.08
CA SER A 133 13.18 9.92 2.13
C SER A 133 13.06 8.82 3.19
N PRO A 134 14.12 8.05 3.47
CA PRO A 134 14.11 7.04 4.52
C PRO A 134 14.27 7.63 5.92
N GLY A 135 14.43 8.94 6.06
CA GLY A 135 14.70 9.60 7.33
C GLY A 135 13.75 9.21 8.48
N PRO A 136 12.42 9.19 8.26
CA PRO A 136 11.49 8.75 9.30
C PRO A 136 11.71 7.32 9.78
N LEU A 137 12.10 6.42 8.88
CA LEU A 137 12.39 5.02 9.20
C LEU A 137 13.70 4.87 9.97
N ARG A 138 14.71 5.68 9.66
CA ARG A 138 16.02 5.59 10.30
C ARG A 138 15.97 5.76 11.81
N ARG A 139 15.05 6.57 12.31
CA ARG A 139 14.86 6.81 13.75
C ARG A 139 14.34 5.60 14.52
N LEU A 140 13.73 4.65 13.78
CA LEU A 140 13.10 3.46 14.35
C LEU A 140 14.00 2.22 14.22
N LEU A 141 15.22 2.39 13.70
CA LEU A 141 16.12 1.29 13.43
C LEU A 141 16.90 0.90 14.68
N ASP A 142 17.03 -0.41 14.89
CA ASP A 142 17.97 -0.96 15.82
C ASP A 142 19.42 -0.53 15.42
N GLU A 143 20.28 -0.26 16.39
CA GLU A 143 21.67 0.12 16.15
C GLU A 143 22.44 -0.88 15.27
N ARG A 144 22.09 -2.17 15.37
CA ARG A 144 22.67 -3.23 14.55
C ARG A 144 22.33 -3.10 13.06
N GLU A 145 21.21 -2.50 12.74
CA GLU A 145 20.72 -2.34 11.38
C GLU A 145 21.18 -1.02 10.75
N ARG A 146 21.57 -0.01 11.55
CA ARG A 146 21.98 1.33 11.10
C ARG A 146 23.03 1.32 10.00
N PRO A 147 24.15 0.56 10.12
CA PRO A 147 25.19 0.60 9.09
C PRO A 147 24.67 0.17 7.71
N TYR A 148 23.74 -0.78 7.67
CA TYR A 148 23.12 -1.20 6.42
C TYR A 148 22.29 -0.08 5.79
N TYR A 149 21.53 0.63 6.60
CA TYR A 149 20.65 1.71 6.12
C TYR A 149 21.42 2.97 5.73
N GLU A 150 22.51 3.26 6.40
CA GLU A 150 23.39 4.38 6.05
C GLU A 150 24.11 4.16 4.72
N SER A 151 24.26 2.89 4.29
CA SER A 151 24.86 2.54 3.00
C SER A 151 23.90 2.67 1.82
N LEU A 152 22.61 2.80 2.05
CA LEU A 152 21.59 3.00 1.02
C LEU A 152 21.42 4.50 0.71
#